data_ad170025ccf9bdb03d5eab7e9df720a3
#
_entry.id   ad170025ccf9bdb03d5eab7e9df720a3
#
_cell.length_a   1.000
_cell.length_b   1.000
_cell.length_c   1.000
_cell.angle_alpha   90.00
_cell.angle_beta   90.00
_cell.angle_gamma   90.00
#
_symmetry.space_group_name_H-M   'P 1'
#
loop_
_entity.id
_entity.type
_entity.pdbx_description
1 polymer ?
#
loop_
_entity_poly.entity_id
_entity_poly.type
_entity_poly.pdbx_seq_one_letter_code
_entity_poly.pdbx_strand_id
1 'polypeptide(L)'
;MKNFYPIKSKKELEMFIKTDRIACFGSDKISFEKKLRNPFKTNLFNFLKLLRKYEYLCFKRDSSKNAIKSKLTSFQIKLIDIKKNNLSLKLDIEINPFHCGKGVRICHPNVIINGYTGDNCIFHGNNVIGNKKTGAKTDIPKIGNNVDIGTGAIIIGDIVIADNCVIGAGAVVTKSFTTPGTVIAGVPAKEISGEK
;
A
#
# COMPACT_ATOMS: atom_id res chain seq x y z
N MET A 1 16.18 -13.90 5.63
CA MET A 1 16.02 -12.43 5.60
C MET A 1 15.39 -12.01 6.92
N LYS A 2 15.96 -11.00 7.63
CA LYS A 2 15.27 -10.42 8.80
C LYS A 2 13.98 -9.77 8.28
N ASN A 3 12.85 -10.13 8.88
CA ASN A 3 11.56 -9.51 8.54
C ASN A 3 11.68 -7.99 8.75
N PHE A 4 11.37 -7.24 7.72
CA PHE A 4 11.28 -5.80 7.82
C PHE A 4 9.92 -5.43 8.44
N TYR A 5 9.94 -4.78 9.60
CA TYR A 5 8.73 -4.32 10.27
C TYR A 5 8.69 -2.80 10.25
N PRO A 6 7.79 -2.19 9.49
CA PRO A 6 7.66 -0.73 9.44
C PRO A 6 7.06 -0.15 10.74
N ILE A 7 6.30 -0.98 11.48
CA ILE A 7 5.58 -0.57 12.71
C ILE A 7 6.09 -1.40 13.88
N LYS A 8 6.86 -0.77 14.79
CA LYS A 8 7.51 -1.42 15.95
C LYS A 8 6.97 -0.95 17.30
N SER A 9 6.16 0.10 17.32
CA SER A 9 5.59 0.66 18.54
C SER A 9 4.12 1.02 18.37
N LYS A 10 3.41 1.15 19.50
CA LYS A 10 2.02 1.63 19.49
C LYS A 10 1.90 3.04 18.94
N LYS A 11 2.89 3.90 19.22
CA LYS A 11 2.95 5.29 18.71
C LYS A 11 3.07 5.31 17.18
N GLU A 12 3.92 4.45 16.61
CA GLU A 12 4.03 4.31 15.15
C GLU A 12 2.74 3.77 14.55
N LEU A 13 2.09 2.77 15.16
CA LEU A 13 0.80 2.27 14.70
C LEU A 13 -0.25 3.37 14.65
N GLU A 14 -0.35 4.19 15.70
CA GLU A 14 -1.28 5.33 15.76
C GLU A 14 -0.96 6.37 14.68
N MET A 15 0.31 6.66 14.44
CA MET A 15 0.76 7.56 13.37
C MET A 15 0.38 7.03 11.99
N PHE A 16 0.65 5.76 11.68
CA PHE A 16 0.27 5.15 10.39
C PHE A 16 -1.24 5.22 10.16
N ILE A 17 -2.04 4.81 11.17
CA ILE A 17 -3.50 4.84 11.10
C ILE A 17 -4.02 6.27 10.91
N LYS A 18 -3.43 7.25 11.59
CA LYS A 18 -3.79 8.66 11.44
C LYS A 18 -3.49 9.17 10.04
N THR A 19 -2.32 8.89 9.51
CA THR A 19 -1.90 9.34 8.17
C THR A 19 -2.76 8.69 7.09
N ASP A 20 -3.02 7.37 7.17
CA ASP A 20 -3.92 6.67 6.26
C ASP A 20 -5.36 7.23 6.32
N ARG A 21 -5.83 7.63 7.52
CA ARG A 21 -7.14 8.28 7.69
C ARG A 21 -7.21 9.62 6.96
N ILE A 22 -6.17 10.44 7.12
CA ILE A 22 -6.09 11.75 6.45
C ILE A 22 -6.06 11.54 4.93
N ALA A 23 -5.29 10.58 4.42
CA ALA A 23 -5.24 10.26 3.01
C ALA A 23 -6.62 9.83 2.45
N CYS A 24 -7.37 9.00 3.19
CA CYS A 24 -8.70 8.54 2.77
C CYS A 24 -9.77 9.63 2.80
N PHE A 25 -9.75 10.51 3.81
CA PHE A 25 -10.88 11.42 4.09
C PHE A 25 -10.53 12.90 4.01
N GLY A 26 -9.25 13.26 3.83
CA GLY A 26 -8.77 14.64 3.85
C GLY A 26 -8.77 15.28 5.26
N SER A 27 -9.02 14.50 6.32
CA SER A 27 -9.12 14.99 7.70
C SER A 27 -8.83 13.90 8.72
N ASP A 28 -8.24 14.25 9.85
CA ASP A 28 -8.03 13.35 10.98
C ASP A 28 -9.34 13.07 11.75
N LYS A 29 -10.26 14.03 11.78
CA LYS A 29 -11.58 13.85 12.39
C LYS A 29 -12.62 13.54 11.32
N ILE A 30 -13.35 12.43 11.49
CA ILE A 30 -14.37 11.98 10.54
C ILE A 30 -15.70 11.87 11.27
N SER A 31 -16.70 12.65 10.81
CA SER A 31 -18.08 12.53 11.31
C SER A 31 -18.69 11.18 10.90
N PHE A 32 -19.68 10.72 11.68
CA PHE A 32 -20.44 9.51 11.36
C PHE A 32 -21.13 9.61 9.99
N GLU A 33 -21.70 10.76 9.69
CA GLU A 33 -22.36 11.06 8.42
C GLU A 33 -21.39 10.90 7.21
N LYS A 34 -20.16 11.43 7.30
CA LYS A 34 -19.14 11.31 6.25
C LYS A 34 -18.75 9.86 5.98
N LYS A 35 -18.73 9.01 7.03
CA LYS A 35 -18.50 7.57 6.88
C LYS A 35 -19.64 6.87 6.17
N LEU A 36 -20.88 7.24 6.50
CA LEU A 36 -22.09 6.63 5.93
C LEU A 36 -22.24 7.01 4.44
N ARG A 37 -21.97 8.26 4.08
CA ARG A 37 -22.05 8.75 2.69
C ARG A 37 -20.97 8.18 1.77
N ASN A 38 -19.89 7.62 2.31
CA ASN A 38 -18.79 7.11 1.50
C ASN A 38 -18.35 5.70 1.95
N PRO A 39 -19.15 4.66 1.64
CA PRO A 39 -18.90 3.30 2.11
C PRO A 39 -17.60 2.72 1.56
N PHE A 40 -17.19 3.06 0.33
CA PHE A 40 -15.91 2.62 -0.23
C PHE A 40 -14.73 3.14 0.61
N LYS A 41 -14.64 4.47 0.83
CA LYS A 41 -13.56 5.06 1.64
C LYS A 41 -13.57 4.55 3.08
N THR A 42 -14.74 4.28 3.64
CA THR A 42 -14.88 3.74 4.99
C THR A 42 -14.37 2.31 5.08
N ASN A 43 -14.73 1.47 4.12
CA ASN A 43 -14.24 0.09 4.05
C ASN A 43 -12.73 0.05 3.75
N LEU A 44 -12.24 0.89 2.85
CA LEU A 44 -10.82 1.05 2.56
C LEU A 44 -10.02 1.44 3.83
N PHE A 45 -10.48 2.45 4.56
CA PHE A 45 -9.81 2.84 5.80
C PHE A 45 -9.85 1.72 6.85
N ASN A 46 -10.96 0.98 6.96
CA ASN A 46 -11.05 -0.18 7.85
C ASN A 46 -10.08 -1.30 7.42
N PHE A 47 -9.93 -1.54 6.13
CA PHE A 47 -8.95 -2.48 5.59
C PHE A 47 -7.51 -2.05 5.95
N LEU A 48 -7.13 -0.79 5.65
CA LEU A 48 -5.80 -0.26 5.98
C LEU A 48 -5.54 -0.33 7.49
N LYS A 49 -6.51 0.03 8.32
CA LYS A 49 -6.39 -0.08 9.79
C LYS A 49 -6.14 -1.52 10.25
N LEU A 50 -6.77 -2.51 9.63
CA LEU A 50 -6.52 -3.93 9.93
C LEU A 50 -5.15 -4.36 9.43
N LEU A 51 -4.72 -3.92 8.23
CA LEU A 51 -3.39 -4.17 7.70
C LEU A 51 -2.30 -3.66 8.67
N ARG A 52 -2.40 -2.40 9.14
CA ARG A 52 -1.44 -1.83 10.09
C ARG A 52 -1.42 -2.56 11.43
N LYS A 53 -2.59 -2.96 11.92
CA LYS A 53 -2.67 -3.79 13.14
C LYS A 53 -2.04 -5.16 12.96
N TYR A 54 -2.25 -5.79 11.81
CA TYR A 54 -1.62 -7.05 11.45
C TYR A 54 -0.09 -6.92 11.48
N GLU A 55 0.47 -5.92 10.79
CA GLU A 55 1.90 -5.63 10.73
C GLU A 55 2.51 -5.42 12.13
N TYR A 56 1.86 -4.62 12.96
CA TYR A 56 2.29 -4.38 14.35
C TYR A 56 2.25 -5.64 15.21
N LEU A 57 1.20 -6.45 15.10
CA LEU A 57 1.09 -7.68 15.87
C LEU A 57 2.10 -8.73 15.45
N CYS A 58 2.47 -8.80 14.17
CA CYS A 58 3.55 -9.65 13.70
C CYS A 58 4.89 -9.25 14.37
N PHE A 59 5.21 -7.96 14.38
CA PHE A 59 6.38 -7.47 15.12
C PHE A 59 6.33 -7.82 16.60
N LYS A 60 5.19 -7.59 17.27
CA LYS A 60 5.00 -7.87 18.70
C LYS A 60 5.15 -9.37 19.01
N ARG A 61 4.63 -10.26 18.16
CA ARG A 61 4.78 -11.71 18.29
C ARG A 61 6.25 -12.11 18.22
N ASP A 62 6.94 -11.64 17.16
CA ASP A 62 8.31 -12.06 16.84
C ASP A 62 9.35 -11.43 17.80
N SER A 63 8.98 -10.33 18.45
CA SER A 63 9.79 -9.69 19.51
C SER A 63 9.53 -10.25 20.92
N SER A 64 8.51 -11.09 21.09
CA SER A 64 8.13 -11.61 22.41
C SER A 64 8.98 -12.81 22.82
N LYS A 65 9.61 -12.71 24.00
CA LYS A 65 10.30 -13.85 24.64
C LYS A 65 9.34 -14.79 25.39
N ASN A 66 8.07 -14.40 25.58
CA ASN A 66 7.09 -15.18 26.33
C ASN A 66 6.22 -16.00 25.36
N ALA A 67 6.31 -17.34 25.46
CA ALA A 67 5.60 -18.26 24.56
C ALA A 67 4.09 -18.14 24.63
N ILE A 68 3.51 -17.90 25.82
CA ILE A 68 2.06 -17.76 25.99
C ILE A 68 1.57 -16.48 25.31
N LYS A 69 2.29 -15.35 25.53
CA LYS A 69 1.98 -14.07 24.84
C LYS A 69 2.11 -14.20 23.33
N SER A 70 3.13 -14.90 22.84
CA SER A 70 3.33 -15.16 21.42
C SER A 70 2.18 -15.97 20.81
N LYS A 71 1.73 -17.04 21.48
CA LYS A 71 0.56 -17.85 21.05
C LYS A 71 -0.72 -17.03 21.01
N LEU A 72 -0.99 -16.22 22.05
CA LEU A 72 -2.17 -15.36 22.11
C LEU A 72 -2.14 -14.30 20.97
N THR A 73 -0.97 -13.70 20.73
CA THR A 73 -0.80 -12.73 19.63
C THR A 73 -0.99 -13.41 18.26
N SER A 74 -0.53 -14.65 18.09
CA SER A 74 -0.75 -15.42 16.86
C SER A 74 -2.24 -15.68 16.59
N PHE A 75 -3.01 -15.94 17.63
CA PHE A 75 -4.47 -16.07 17.50
C PHE A 75 -5.13 -14.74 17.08
N GLN A 76 -4.72 -13.61 17.68
CA GLN A 76 -5.18 -12.27 17.29
C GLN A 76 -4.85 -11.96 15.82
N ILE A 77 -3.64 -12.33 15.36
CA ILE A 77 -3.21 -12.17 13.96
C ILE A 77 -4.16 -12.92 13.03
N LYS A 78 -4.49 -14.19 13.32
CA LYS A 78 -5.42 -14.98 12.50
C LYS A 78 -6.80 -14.33 12.38
N LEU A 79 -7.35 -13.82 13.49
CA LEU A 79 -8.66 -13.15 13.48
C LEU A 79 -8.64 -11.84 12.66
N ILE A 80 -7.55 -11.07 12.77
CA ILE A 80 -7.39 -9.84 11.98
C ILE A 80 -7.21 -10.17 10.52
N ASP A 81 -6.45 -11.20 10.19
CA ASP A 81 -6.20 -11.61 8.81
C ASP A 81 -7.50 -12.02 8.10
N ILE A 82 -8.35 -12.81 8.76
CA ILE A 82 -9.67 -13.16 8.23
C ILE A 82 -10.50 -11.90 7.92
N LYS A 83 -10.57 -10.95 8.87
CA LYS A 83 -11.35 -9.71 8.69
C LYS A 83 -10.76 -8.84 7.58
N LYS A 84 -9.43 -8.74 7.49
CA LYS A 84 -8.71 -8.00 6.46
C LYS A 84 -8.99 -8.61 5.07
N ASN A 85 -8.90 -9.93 4.94
CA ASN A 85 -9.12 -10.63 3.68
C ASN A 85 -10.58 -10.51 3.21
N ASN A 86 -11.56 -10.55 4.10
CA ASN A 86 -12.96 -10.30 3.75
C ASN A 86 -13.18 -8.88 3.21
N LEU A 87 -12.49 -7.87 3.76
CA LEU A 87 -12.53 -6.52 3.22
C LEU A 87 -11.76 -6.39 1.91
N SER A 88 -10.64 -7.10 1.76
CA SER A 88 -9.87 -7.19 0.53
C SER A 88 -10.74 -7.66 -0.64
N LEU A 89 -11.43 -8.78 -0.46
CA LEU A 89 -12.39 -9.31 -1.45
C LEU A 89 -13.52 -8.32 -1.76
N LYS A 90 -14.10 -7.69 -0.72
CA LYS A 90 -15.19 -6.72 -0.91
C LYS A 90 -14.77 -5.46 -1.67
N LEU A 91 -13.51 -5.06 -1.55
CA LEU A 91 -12.96 -3.85 -2.16
C LEU A 91 -12.28 -4.12 -3.50
N ASP A 92 -12.07 -5.40 -3.83
CA ASP A 92 -11.24 -5.83 -4.95
C ASP A 92 -9.83 -5.22 -4.89
N ILE A 93 -9.19 -5.38 -3.74
CA ILE A 93 -7.88 -4.83 -3.43
C ILE A 93 -7.00 -5.92 -2.81
N GLU A 94 -5.80 -6.10 -3.35
CA GLU A 94 -4.78 -6.97 -2.78
C GLU A 94 -3.53 -6.15 -2.41
N ILE A 95 -3.21 -6.08 -1.12
CA ILE A 95 -2.01 -5.41 -0.62
C ILE A 95 -1.27 -6.38 0.29
N ASN A 96 -0.05 -6.72 -0.09
CA ASN A 96 0.81 -7.53 0.74
C ASN A 96 1.24 -6.77 2.00
N PRO A 97 1.14 -7.38 3.21
CA PRO A 97 1.64 -6.76 4.43
C PRO A 97 3.12 -6.36 4.31
N PHE A 98 3.51 -5.30 5.00
CA PHE A 98 4.88 -4.73 5.04
C PHE A 98 5.36 -4.08 3.74
N HIS A 99 4.52 -3.98 2.72
CA HIS A 99 4.90 -3.48 1.40
C HIS A 99 4.49 -2.03 1.16
N CYS A 100 3.58 -1.48 1.95
CA CYS A 100 3.08 -0.12 1.77
C CYS A 100 3.52 0.84 2.87
N GLY A 101 4.05 2.00 2.49
CA GLY A 101 4.25 3.16 3.37
C GLY A 101 2.94 3.68 3.96
N LYS A 102 3.01 4.69 4.84
CA LYS A 102 1.82 5.36 5.39
C LYS A 102 1.22 6.37 4.41
N GLY A 103 -0.03 6.73 4.61
CA GLY A 103 -0.70 7.74 3.78
C GLY A 103 -1.10 7.24 2.40
N VAL A 104 -1.25 5.94 2.24
CA VAL A 104 -1.74 5.35 0.99
C VAL A 104 -3.14 5.82 0.69
N ARG A 105 -3.34 6.33 -0.53
CA ARG A 105 -4.64 6.74 -1.06
C ARG A 105 -5.00 5.87 -2.26
N ILE A 106 -6.13 5.18 -2.17
CA ILE A 106 -6.73 4.42 -3.27
C ILE A 106 -8.05 5.10 -3.64
N CYS A 107 -8.16 5.53 -4.89
CA CYS A 107 -9.32 6.29 -5.37
C CYS A 107 -10.46 5.38 -5.81
N HIS A 108 -10.13 4.28 -6.48
CA HIS A 108 -11.07 3.30 -7.04
C HIS A 108 -10.59 1.86 -6.77
N PRO A 109 -11.47 0.85 -6.86
CA PRO A 109 -11.12 -0.55 -6.62
C PRO A 109 -10.17 -1.14 -7.66
N ASN A 110 -9.95 -2.46 -7.55
CA ASN A 110 -9.11 -3.27 -8.42
C ASN A 110 -7.65 -2.80 -8.39
N VAL A 111 -7.03 -2.86 -7.21
CA VAL A 111 -5.63 -2.48 -6.99
C VAL A 111 -4.86 -3.63 -6.38
N ILE A 112 -3.83 -4.09 -7.08
CA ILE A 112 -2.92 -5.13 -6.63
C ILE A 112 -1.55 -4.51 -6.35
N ILE A 113 -1.08 -4.63 -5.10
CA ILE A 113 0.23 -4.13 -4.68
C ILE A 113 1.07 -5.29 -4.13
N ASN A 114 1.83 -5.89 -5.02
CA ASN A 114 2.88 -6.86 -4.73
C ASN A 114 4.26 -6.23 -5.06
N GLY A 115 4.56 -5.12 -4.43
CA GLY A 115 5.79 -4.33 -4.57
C GLY A 115 5.94 -3.40 -3.39
N TYR A 116 7.13 -2.86 -3.16
CA TYR A 116 7.35 -1.88 -2.09
C TYR A 116 6.94 -0.50 -2.57
N THR A 117 6.11 0.19 -1.79
CA THR A 117 5.75 1.58 -2.03
C THR A 117 6.12 2.45 -0.83
N GLY A 118 6.60 3.65 -1.11
CA GLY A 118 6.89 4.65 -0.09
C GLY A 118 5.62 5.28 0.51
N ASP A 119 5.83 6.37 1.21
CA ASP A 119 4.77 7.13 1.87
C ASP A 119 3.96 7.97 0.86
N ASN A 120 2.67 8.19 1.16
CA ASN A 120 1.77 9.09 0.45
C ASN A 120 1.56 8.77 -1.03
N CYS A 121 1.74 7.52 -1.45
CA CYS A 121 1.45 7.12 -2.82
C CYS A 121 -0.06 7.12 -3.10
N ILE A 122 -0.43 7.53 -4.32
CA ILE A 122 -1.82 7.60 -4.79
C ILE A 122 -2.03 6.57 -5.90
N PHE A 123 -3.07 5.77 -5.77
CA PHE A 123 -3.51 4.78 -6.75
C PHE A 123 -4.89 5.17 -7.27
N HIS A 124 -5.00 5.45 -8.56
CA HIS A 124 -6.26 5.86 -9.14
C HIS A 124 -7.23 4.70 -9.44
N GLY A 125 -6.80 3.45 -9.30
CA GLY A 125 -7.59 2.24 -9.52
C GLY A 125 -7.17 1.44 -10.75
N ASN A 126 -7.58 0.16 -10.79
CA ASN A 126 -7.17 -0.80 -11.82
C ASN A 126 -5.64 -0.92 -11.97
N ASN A 127 -4.91 -0.77 -10.87
CA ASN A 127 -3.45 -0.77 -10.88
C ASN A 127 -2.90 -2.15 -10.54
N VAL A 128 -1.85 -2.56 -11.26
CA VAL A 128 -1.12 -3.80 -10.99
C VAL A 128 0.35 -3.47 -10.74
N ILE A 129 0.81 -3.76 -9.51
CA ILE A 129 2.22 -3.66 -9.15
C ILE A 129 2.68 -5.04 -8.74
N GLY A 130 3.68 -5.59 -9.41
CA GLY A 130 4.10 -6.94 -9.11
C GLY A 130 5.35 -7.43 -9.83
N ASN A 131 5.61 -8.70 -9.65
CA ASN A 131 6.73 -9.39 -10.26
C ASN A 131 6.48 -9.68 -11.74
N LYS A 132 7.56 -9.75 -12.52
CA LYS A 132 7.52 -10.11 -13.93
C LYS A 132 7.44 -11.63 -14.15
N LYS A 133 8.02 -12.40 -13.23
CA LYS A 133 8.02 -13.87 -13.28
C LYS A 133 7.18 -14.44 -12.14
N THR A 134 6.29 -15.36 -12.46
CA THR A 134 5.46 -16.07 -11.48
C THR A 134 6.33 -16.74 -10.42
N GLY A 135 6.01 -16.51 -9.13
CA GLY A 135 6.71 -17.09 -7.99
C GLY A 135 8.05 -16.44 -7.63
N ALA A 136 8.51 -15.42 -8.36
CA ALA A 136 9.73 -14.68 -8.01
C ALA A 136 9.48 -13.83 -6.76
N LYS A 137 10.23 -14.10 -5.68
CA LYS A 137 10.09 -13.37 -4.41
C LYS A 137 10.85 -12.04 -4.36
N THR A 138 11.78 -11.82 -5.27
CA THR A 138 12.70 -10.66 -5.28
C THR A 138 12.53 -9.76 -6.49
N ASP A 139 11.82 -10.21 -7.52
CA ASP A 139 11.56 -9.49 -8.77
C ASP A 139 10.29 -8.62 -8.62
N ILE A 140 10.31 -7.69 -7.66
CA ILE A 140 9.18 -6.81 -7.35
C ILE A 140 9.59 -5.34 -7.36
N PRO A 141 8.72 -4.44 -7.84
CA PRO A 141 8.99 -3.01 -7.93
C PRO A 141 9.24 -2.37 -6.57
N LYS A 142 10.11 -1.35 -6.57
CA LYS A 142 10.35 -0.43 -5.45
C LYS A 142 9.96 0.97 -5.89
N ILE A 143 8.89 1.47 -5.32
CA ILE A 143 8.30 2.77 -5.66
C ILE A 143 8.58 3.72 -4.50
N GLY A 144 9.07 4.91 -4.82
CA GLY A 144 9.40 5.96 -3.87
C GLY A 144 8.19 6.59 -3.20
N ASN A 145 8.42 7.72 -2.55
CA ASN A 145 7.40 8.48 -1.83
C ASN A 145 6.63 9.42 -2.77
N ASN A 146 5.39 9.76 -2.42
CA ASN A 146 4.56 10.74 -3.13
C ASN A 146 4.40 10.42 -4.63
N VAL A 147 4.41 9.15 -5.02
CA VAL A 147 4.21 8.76 -6.42
C VAL A 147 2.71 8.70 -6.72
N ASP A 148 2.32 9.37 -7.81
CA ASP A 148 0.95 9.39 -8.32
C ASP A 148 0.81 8.37 -9.47
N ILE A 149 -0.06 7.37 -9.31
CA ILE A 149 -0.17 6.23 -10.21
C ILE A 149 -1.55 6.25 -10.88
N GLY A 150 -1.57 6.67 -12.13
CA GLY A 150 -2.76 6.82 -12.96
C GLY A 150 -3.55 5.52 -13.13
N THR A 151 -4.83 5.64 -13.42
CA THR A 151 -5.74 4.50 -13.59
C THR A 151 -5.23 3.51 -14.63
N GLY A 152 -5.24 2.22 -14.30
CA GLY A 152 -4.83 1.15 -15.23
C GLY A 152 -3.33 1.04 -15.46
N ALA A 153 -2.51 1.78 -14.74
CA ALA A 153 -1.06 1.64 -14.84
C ALA A 153 -0.59 0.30 -14.29
N ILE A 154 0.35 -0.33 -15.01
CA ILE A 154 0.96 -1.62 -14.70
C ILE A 154 2.46 -1.40 -14.47
N ILE A 155 2.97 -1.80 -13.30
CA ILE A 155 4.37 -1.64 -12.90
C ILE A 155 4.92 -3.00 -12.52
N ILE A 156 5.82 -3.58 -13.30
CA ILE A 156 6.27 -4.95 -13.11
C ILE A 156 7.78 -5.12 -13.24
N GLY A 157 8.33 -6.05 -12.42
CA GLY A 157 9.72 -6.44 -12.41
C GLY A 157 10.56 -5.79 -11.31
N ASP A 158 11.83 -6.17 -11.20
CA ASP A 158 12.77 -5.56 -10.24
C ASP A 158 13.22 -4.18 -10.73
N ILE A 159 12.34 -3.20 -10.58
CA ILE A 159 12.54 -1.84 -11.04
C ILE A 159 12.38 -0.85 -9.90
N VAL A 160 12.97 0.33 -10.06
CA VAL A 160 12.91 1.43 -9.11
C VAL A 160 12.22 2.61 -9.75
N ILE A 161 11.23 3.18 -9.06
CA ILE A 161 10.60 4.46 -9.39
C ILE A 161 10.98 5.45 -8.27
N ALA A 162 11.57 6.57 -8.67
CA ALA A 162 11.98 7.61 -7.72
C ALA A 162 10.80 8.34 -7.08
N ASP A 163 11.09 9.14 -6.06
CA ASP A 163 10.10 9.95 -5.35
C ASP A 163 9.44 11.00 -6.28
N ASN A 164 8.21 11.37 -5.97
CA ASN A 164 7.44 12.43 -6.63
C ASN A 164 7.17 12.19 -8.13
N CYS A 165 7.34 10.97 -8.63
CA CYS A 165 7.03 10.65 -10.02
C CYS A 165 5.52 10.59 -10.25
N VAL A 166 5.11 10.88 -11.49
CA VAL A 166 3.73 10.72 -11.96
C VAL A 166 3.71 9.64 -13.05
N ILE A 167 2.90 8.62 -12.85
CA ILE A 167 2.72 7.53 -13.82
C ILE A 167 1.38 7.73 -14.50
N GLY A 168 1.39 7.97 -15.79
CA GLY A 168 0.20 8.21 -16.59
C GLY A 168 -0.77 7.02 -16.62
N ALA A 169 -2.04 7.31 -16.87
CA ALA A 169 -3.06 6.28 -17.00
C ALA A 169 -2.71 5.28 -18.12
N GLY A 170 -2.94 3.99 -17.87
CA GLY A 170 -2.64 2.90 -18.81
C GLY A 170 -1.16 2.68 -19.11
N ALA A 171 -0.24 3.32 -18.42
CA ALA A 171 1.20 3.14 -18.63
C ALA A 171 1.66 1.73 -18.23
N VAL A 172 2.53 1.13 -19.04
CA VAL A 172 3.18 -0.17 -18.72
C VAL A 172 4.65 0.04 -18.46
N VAL A 173 5.00 0.06 -17.17
CA VAL A 173 6.35 0.38 -16.67
C VAL A 173 7.13 -0.91 -16.41
N THR A 174 8.17 -1.14 -17.21
CA THR A 174 9.00 -2.36 -17.17
C THR A 174 10.49 -2.07 -16.98
N LYS A 175 10.86 -0.79 -16.79
CA LYS A 175 12.22 -0.33 -16.51
C LYS A 175 12.22 0.70 -15.40
N SER A 176 13.38 0.90 -14.77
CA SER A 176 13.55 1.90 -13.71
C SER A 176 13.52 3.34 -14.22
N PHE A 177 13.01 4.25 -13.37
CA PHE A 177 13.03 5.69 -13.53
C PHE A 177 13.53 6.30 -12.21
N THR A 178 14.78 6.70 -12.19
CA THR A 178 15.51 7.08 -10.96
C THR A 178 15.61 8.59 -10.73
N THR A 179 15.11 9.39 -11.66
CA THR A 179 15.05 10.85 -11.52
C THR A 179 13.74 11.23 -10.80
N PRO A 180 13.80 11.89 -9.63
CA PRO A 180 12.60 12.34 -8.93
C PRO A 180 11.77 13.34 -9.75
N GLY A 181 10.46 13.29 -9.60
CA GLY A 181 9.54 14.21 -10.27
C GLY A 181 9.29 13.91 -11.75
N THR A 182 9.82 12.80 -12.26
CA THR A 182 9.63 12.39 -13.66
C THR A 182 8.16 12.05 -13.95
N VAL A 183 7.67 12.50 -15.10
CA VAL A 183 6.39 12.08 -15.67
C VAL A 183 6.63 10.91 -16.62
N ILE A 184 5.95 9.79 -16.39
CA ILE A 184 6.18 8.51 -17.04
C ILE A 184 4.88 8.05 -17.70
N ALA A 185 4.86 7.81 -19.01
CA ALA A 185 3.64 7.37 -19.70
C ALA A 185 3.92 6.49 -20.92
N GLY A 186 2.89 5.81 -21.41
CA GLY A 186 2.92 4.99 -22.63
C GLY A 186 3.13 3.49 -22.42
N VAL A 187 3.13 2.74 -23.52
CA VAL A 187 3.30 1.28 -23.59
C VAL A 187 4.29 0.96 -24.72
N PRO A 188 5.56 0.57 -24.40
CA PRO A 188 6.20 0.61 -23.08
C PRO A 188 6.40 2.05 -22.58
N ALA A 189 6.39 2.20 -21.25
CA ALA A 189 6.47 3.53 -20.63
C ALA A 189 7.82 4.22 -20.87
N LYS A 190 7.76 5.51 -21.15
CA LYS A 190 8.90 6.42 -21.34
C LYS A 190 8.69 7.66 -20.48
N GLU A 191 9.79 8.37 -20.20
CA GLU A 191 9.73 9.71 -19.68
C GLU A 191 9.14 10.63 -20.75
N ILE A 192 8.12 11.40 -20.33
CA ILE A 192 7.60 12.48 -21.15
C ILE A 192 8.14 13.79 -20.57
N SER A 193 8.92 14.52 -21.38
CA SER A 193 9.32 15.88 -21.06
C SER A 193 8.06 16.72 -21.03
N GLY A 194 7.60 17.08 -19.81
CA GLY A 194 6.46 17.96 -19.67
C GLY A 194 6.79 19.35 -20.18
N GLU A 195 6.11 19.80 -21.22
CA GLU A 195 5.84 21.23 -21.31
C GLU A 195 5.04 21.60 -20.05
N LYS A 196 5.64 22.47 -19.22
CA LYS A 196 5.00 23.05 -18.02
C LYS A 196 3.98 24.08 -18.45
#